data_c8d82e4445ee9d89174f3f7a12498481
#
_entry.id   c8d82e4445ee9d89174f3f7a12498481
#
_cell.length_a   1.000
_cell.length_b   1.000
_cell.length_c   1.000
_cell.angle_alpha   90.00
_cell.angle_beta   90.00
_cell.angle_gamma   90.00
#
_symmetry.space_group_name_H-M   'P 1'
#
loop_
_entity.id
_entity.type
_entity.pdbx_description
1 polymer ?
#
loop_
_entity_poly.entity_id
_entity_poly.type
_entity_poly.pdbx_seq_one_letter_code
_entity_poly.pdbx_strand_id
1 'polypeptide(L)'
;MSLLFPALVDGSGEQVALRFGPRSLTYGRLAAAAGALAGRVGDADRVAVWATPELETAVAVVGTLLAGKAAVPLNPKSGDKELAHILADSAPSAVLAAPGAELPPALASLPRIDVDVDASGPVPEDRTTESDPALVVYTSGTTGPPKGAVIPRRALAATLDALADAWQWTGEDTLVHGLPLFHVHGLVLGILGPLRRGGSVRHLGRFDTDGVARELNDGATMLFGVPTMYHRIAEALPDDPGLAKALGRARLLVSGSAALPVHDHERIAAATGRRVIERYGMTETLMNTSVRADGEARAGTVGVPLPGVELRLVEEDGTAIAEYDGETVGEIQVRGPNLFTEYLNRPDATAAAFTADGWFRTGDMAVREPDGYVRIVGRKATDLIKSGGYKIGAGEIENALLEHPGVREAAVTGEPDADLGERIVAWIVPADPQSPPSAQELADHVAGRLAPHKRPRVVRYLDALPRNDMGKIMKRALGA
;
A
#
# COMPACT_ATOMS: atom_id res chain seq x y z
N MET A 1 29.40 -2.62 -3.83
CA MET A 1 28.20 -2.04 -4.48
C MET A 1 27.07 -2.06 -3.48
N SER A 2 26.31 -0.98 -3.37
CA SER A 2 25.14 -0.99 -2.47
C SER A 2 24.13 -2.01 -2.97
N LEU A 3 23.75 -2.96 -2.12
CA LEU A 3 22.75 -3.99 -2.42
C LEU A 3 21.39 -3.39 -2.79
N LEU A 4 21.03 -2.24 -2.19
CA LEU A 4 19.74 -1.60 -2.40
C LEU A 4 19.75 -0.51 -3.47
N PHE A 5 20.82 0.25 -3.59
CA PHE A 5 20.87 1.46 -4.42
C PHE A 5 22.08 1.50 -5.36
N PRO A 6 22.17 0.62 -6.36
CA PRO A 6 23.30 0.62 -7.29
C PRO A 6 23.47 1.98 -7.99
N ALA A 7 22.37 2.62 -8.38
CA ALA A 7 22.40 3.91 -9.08
C ALA A 7 23.00 5.08 -8.25
N LEU A 8 22.99 5.02 -6.92
CA LEU A 8 23.65 6.02 -6.08
C LEU A 8 25.18 5.90 -6.11
N VAL A 9 25.70 4.72 -6.47
CA VAL A 9 27.15 4.44 -6.51
C VAL A 9 27.70 4.62 -7.91
N ASP A 10 26.91 4.25 -8.94
CA ASP A 10 27.36 4.20 -10.34
C ASP A 10 27.34 5.55 -11.07
N GLY A 11 26.94 6.63 -10.40
CA GLY A 11 27.29 7.99 -10.80
C GLY A 11 26.46 8.63 -11.91
N SER A 12 25.14 8.46 -11.95
CA SER A 12 24.23 9.34 -12.73
C SER A 12 24.10 10.74 -12.08
N GLY A 13 25.23 11.32 -11.65
CA GLY A 13 25.36 12.43 -10.69
C GLY A 13 24.42 13.61 -10.90
N GLU A 14 24.14 14.02 -12.15
CA GLU A 14 23.33 15.20 -12.48
C GLU A 14 21.83 14.91 -12.69
N GLN A 15 21.43 13.65 -12.83
CA GLN A 15 20.03 13.28 -12.98
C GLN A 15 19.27 13.58 -11.68
N VAL A 16 18.09 14.20 -11.80
CA VAL A 16 17.20 14.43 -10.66
C VAL A 16 16.68 13.09 -10.14
N ALA A 17 17.02 12.76 -8.90
CA ALA A 17 16.54 11.56 -8.20
C ALA A 17 15.20 11.82 -7.51
N LEU A 18 15.09 12.93 -6.79
CA LEU A 18 13.94 13.29 -5.96
C LEU A 18 13.52 14.73 -6.21
N ARG A 19 12.20 14.98 -6.34
CA ARG A 19 11.61 16.33 -6.33
C ARG A 19 10.39 16.36 -5.39
N PHE A 20 10.38 17.31 -4.47
CA PHE A 20 9.29 17.59 -3.53
C PHE A 20 8.91 19.07 -3.64
N GLY A 21 7.83 19.37 -4.30
CA GLY A 21 7.46 20.73 -4.64
C GLY A 21 8.56 21.43 -5.45
N PRO A 22 9.07 22.61 -5.02
CA PRO A 22 10.14 23.32 -5.72
C PRO A 22 11.55 22.81 -5.44
N ARG A 23 11.73 21.93 -4.45
CA ARG A 23 13.03 21.41 -4.02
C ARG A 23 13.36 20.08 -4.72
N SER A 24 14.60 19.91 -5.14
CA SER A 24 15.04 18.68 -5.79
C SER A 24 16.47 18.31 -5.38
N LEU A 25 16.75 17.00 -5.45
CA LEU A 25 18.09 16.46 -5.30
C LEU A 25 18.44 15.63 -6.55
N THR A 26 19.64 15.85 -7.08
CA THR A 26 20.23 14.94 -8.06
C THR A 26 20.75 13.69 -7.36
N TYR A 27 21.06 12.64 -8.10
CA TYR A 27 21.67 11.43 -7.54
C TYR A 27 22.95 11.74 -6.79
N GLY A 28 23.83 12.61 -7.35
CA GLY A 28 25.06 13.02 -6.69
C GLY A 28 24.83 13.75 -5.39
N ARG A 29 23.86 14.68 -5.34
CA ARG A 29 23.49 15.40 -4.10
C ARG A 29 22.84 14.48 -3.08
N LEU A 30 21.95 13.57 -3.51
CA LEU A 30 21.35 12.58 -2.63
C LEU A 30 22.40 11.66 -2.02
N ALA A 31 23.35 11.16 -2.82
CA ALA A 31 24.44 10.32 -2.36
C ALA A 31 25.30 11.04 -1.32
N ALA A 32 25.67 12.31 -1.59
CA ALA A 32 26.45 13.12 -0.68
C ALA A 32 25.73 13.40 0.65
N ALA A 33 24.47 13.82 0.61
CA ALA A 33 23.67 14.10 1.81
C ALA A 33 23.40 12.83 2.64
N ALA A 34 23.03 11.72 1.97
CA ALA A 34 22.80 10.44 2.63
C ALA A 34 24.12 9.84 3.21
N GLY A 35 25.25 10.01 2.52
CA GLY A 35 26.56 9.63 3.01
C GLY A 35 26.99 10.42 4.25
N ALA A 36 26.79 11.74 4.25
CA ALA A 36 27.03 12.58 5.43
C ALA A 36 26.17 12.16 6.63
N LEU A 37 24.89 11.86 6.38
CA LEU A 37 23.98 11.37 7.43
C LEU A 37 24.39 10.00 7.95
N ALA A 38 24.79 9.08 7.08
CA ALA A 38 25.25 7.75 7.45
C ALA A 38 26.41 7.81 8.47
N GLY A 39 27.34 8.76 8.31
CA GLY A 39 28.43 8.98 9.26
C GLY A 39 27.96 9.53 10.64
N ARG A 40 26.76 10.10 10.74
CA ARG A 40 26.19 10.66 11.99
C ARG A 40 25.29 9.71 12.76
N VAL A 41 24.74 8.69 12.10
CA VAL A 41 23.81 7.71 12.71
C VAL A 41 24.48 6.84 13.76
N GLY A 42 25.80 6.67 13.67
CA GLY A 42 26.59 5.92 14.68
C GLY A 42 26.33 4.42 14.68
N ASP A 43 26.58 3.77 15.84
CA ASP A 43 26.54 2.31 15.99
C ASP A 43 25.14 1.75 16.34
N ALA A 44 24.12 2.58 16.21
CA ALA A 44 22.74 2.18 16.50
C ALA A 44 22.22 1.06 15.61
N ASP A 45 21.44 0.15 16.17
CA ASP A 45 20.76 -0.88 15.34
C ASP A 45 19.55 -0.29 14.57
N ARG A 46 18.82 0.61 15.21
CA ARG A 46 17.58 1.21 14.69
C ARG A 46 17.54 2.73 14.93
N VAL A 47 17.00 3.44 13.95
CA VAL A 47 16.84 4.89 14.00
C VAL A 47 15.42 5.26 13.60
N ALA A 48 14.76 6.07 14.43
CA ALA A 48 13.45 6.62 14.10
C ALA A 48 13.54 7.69 13.02
N VAL A 49 12.61 7.70 12.08
CA VAL A 49 12.48 8.73 11.06
C VAL A 49 11.12 9.40 11.20
N TRP A 50 11.09 10.70 11.47
CA TRP A 50 9.86 11.48 11.48
C TRP A 50 9.39 11.71 10.05
N ALA A 51 8.50 10.82 9.56
CA ALA A 51 8.25 10.62 8.15
C ALA A 51 7.24 11.62 7.55
N THR A 52 7.58 12.91 7.59
CA THR A 52 6.88 13.96 6.85
C THR A 52 7.12 13.82 5.33
N PRO A 53 6.19 14.32 4.46
CA PRO A 53 6.35 14.21 3.00
C PRO A 53 7.35 15.24 2.45
N GLU A 54 8.63 15.09 2.82
CA GLU A 54 9.72 16.02 2.53
C GLU A 54 10.98 15.28 2.05
N LEU A 55 11.91 16.01 1.41
CA LEU A 55 13.20 15.48 0.96
C LEU A 55 13.99 14.87 2.13
N GLU A 56 13.93 15.50 3.29
CA GLU A 56 14.62 15.09 4.51
C GLU A 56 14.22 13.67 4.93
N THR A 57 12.97 13.28 4.78
CA THR A 57 12.52 11.92 5.07
C THR A 57 13.18 10.90 4.12
N ALA A 58 13.25 11.20 2.83
CA ALA A 58 13.91 10.32 1.86
C ALA A 58 15.40 10.19 2.14
N VAL A 59 16.09 11.31 2.40
CA VAL A 59 17.52 11.32 2.78
C VAL A 59 17.75 10.58 4.11
N ALA A 60 16.85 10.76 5.09
CA ALA A 60 16.92 10.05 6.38
C ALA A 60 16.88 8.53 6.20
N VAL A 61 15.92 8.03 5.42
CA VAL A 61 15.80 6.59 5.18
C VAL A 61 16.99 6.06 4.38
N VAL A 62 17.35 6.72 3.28
CA VAL A 62 18.48 6.29 2.43
C VAL A 62 19.78 6.32 3.22
N GLY A 63 20.08 7.39 3.98
CA GLY A 63 21.27 7.49 4.80
C GLY A 63 21.34 6.44 5.90
N THR A 64 20.20 6.13 6.56
CA THR A 64 20.11 5.06 7.54
C THR A 64 20.42 3.71 6.93
N LEU A 65 19.86 3.42 5.73
CA LEU A 65 20.12 2.19 5.00
C LEU A 65 21.57 2.10 4.50
N LEU A 66 22.18 3.19 4.09
CA LEU A 66 23.61 3.26 3.73
C LEU A 66 24.53 3.03 4.94
N ALA A 67 24.11 3.46 6.13
CA ALA A 67 24.80 3.16 7.38
C ALA A 67 24.70 1.69 7.82
N GLY A 68 23.95 0.85 7.08
CA GLY A 68 23.70 -0.53 7.45
C GLY A 68 22.70 -0.71 8.60
N LYS A 69 21.89 0.30 8.89
CA LYS A 69 20.95 0.34 10.01
C LYS A 69 19.50 0.19 9.54
N ALA A 70 18.60 -0.16 10.48
CA ALA A 70 17.17 -0.23 10.19
C ALA A 70 16.48 1.11 10.46
N ALA A 71 15.72 1.62 9.49
CA ALA A 71 14.88 2.79 9.68
C ALA A 71 13.51 2.40 10.24
N VAL A 72 13.03 3.18 11.22
CA VAL A 72 11.69 3.06 11.81
C VAL A 72 10.88 4.31 11.39
N PRO A 73 10.16 4.26 10.26
CA PRO A 73 9.38 5.40 9.80
C PRO A 73 8.16 5.61 10.70
N LEU A 74 8.10 6.78 11.35
CA LEU A 74 7.02 7.16 12.27
C LEU A 74 5.96 7.99 11.54
N ASN A 75 4.69 7.67 11.76
CA ASN A 75 3.59 8.47 11.25
C ASN A 75 3.46 9.78 12.06
N PRO A 76 3.59 10.96 11.43
CA PRO A 76 3.45 12.25 12.11
C PRO A 76 2.07 12.52 12.72
N LYS A 77 1.09 11.71 12.37
CA LYS A 77 -0.28 11.79 12.89
C LYS A 77 -0.60 10.75 13.96
N SER A 78 0.36 9.90 14.33
CA SER A 78 0.14 8.93 15.41
C SER A 78 -0.20 9.63 16.71
N GLY A 79 -1.21 9.11 17.41
CA GLY A 79 -1.55 9.56 18.75
C GLY A 79 -0.48 9.19 19.78
N ASP A 80 -0.44 9.91 20.91
CA ASP A 80 0.61 9.76 21.94
C ASP A 80 0.78 8.33 22.43
N LYS A 81 -0.30 7.58 22.63
CA LYS A 81 -0.25 6.18 23.10
C LYS A 81 0.37 5.24 22.06
N GLU A 82 0.01 5.42 20.81
CA GLU A 82 0.57 4.63 19.70
C GLU A 82 2.05 4.93 19.53
N LEU A 83 2.41 6.21 19.50
CA LEU A 83 3.80 6.64 19.38
C LEU A 83 4.65 6.14 20.55
N ALA A 84 4.18 6.27 21.80
CA ALA A 84 4.86 5.75 22.97
C ALA A 84 5.08 4.23 22.90
N HIS A 85 4.07 3.47 22.42
CA HIS A 85 4.22 2.05 22.20
C HIS A 85 5.29 1.72 21.15
N ILE A 86 5.24 2.40 20.00
CA ILE A 86 6.20 2.19 18.91
C ILE A 86 7.64 2.47 19.38
N LEU A 87 7.84 3.56 20.12
CA LEU A 87 9.16 3.93 20.62
C LEU A 87 9.68 2.94 21.68
N ALA A 88 8.82 2.49 22.58
CA ALA A 88 9.20 1.52 23.60
C ALA A 88 9.55 0.15 22.99
N ASP A 89 8.80 -0.28 21.97
CA ASP A 89 9.00 -1.56 21.29
C ASP A 89 10.20 -1.55 20.34
N SER A 90 10.34 -0.51 19.51
CA SER A 90 11.45 -0.40 18.55
C SER A 90 12.77 0.06 19.16
N ALA A 91 12.73 0.72 20.33
CA ALA A 91 13.89 1.24 21.06
C ALA A 91 14.94 1.92 20.12
N PRO A 92 14.57 2.95 19.34
CA PRO A 92 15.48 3.59 18.43
C PRO A 92 16.49 4.43 19.23
N SER A 93 17.72 4.54 18.75
CA SER A 93 18.79 5.29 19.43
C SER A 93 18.76 6.79 19.17
N ALA A 94 18.10 7.22 18.10
CA ALA A 94 17.96 8.62 17.70
C ALA A 94 16.69 8.80 16.86
N VAL A 95 16.29 10.07 16.70
CA VAL A 95 15.26 10.48 15.76
C VAL A 95 15.83 11.41 14.69
N LEU A 96 15.59 11.06 13.44
CA LEU A 96 15.91 11.86 12.25
C LEU A 96 14.68 12.69 11.88
N ALA A 97 14.88 13.98 11.68
CA ALA A 97 13.82 14.91 11.31
C ALA A 97 14.35 16.05 10.44
N ALA A 98 13.46 16.73 9.71
CA ALA A 98 13.82 17.96 9.03
C ALA A 98 14.25 19.04 10.04
N PRO A 99 15.20 19.93 9.69
CA PRO A 99 15.56 21.05 10.54
C PRO A 99 14.33 21.90 10.90
N GLY A 100 14.19 22.21 12.20
CA GLY A 100 13.06 23.00 12.68
C GLY A 100 11.71 22.26 12.76
N ALA A 101 11.63 20.99 12.38
CA ALA A 101 10.39 20.22 12.55
C ALA A 101 10.01 20.13 14.02
N GLU A 102 8.73 20.38 14.32
CA GLU A 102 8.17 20.16 15.65
C GLU A 102 7.98 18.66 15.88
N LEU A 103 8.59 18.16 16.96
CA LEU A 103 8.47 16.77 17.36
C LEU A 103 7.58 16.66 18.60
N PRO A 104 6.72 15.64 18.68
CA PRO A 104 5.89 15.43 19.86
C PRO A 104 6.74 15.12 21.11
N PRO A 105 6.23 15.41 22.32
CA PRO A 105 6.96 15.20 23.57
C PRO A 105 7.49 13.78 23.76
N ALA A 106 6.82 12.77 23.21
CA ALA A 106 7.27 11.38 23.28
C ALA A 106 8.64 11.13 22.64
N LEU A 107 9.08 12.00 21.71
CA LEU A 107 10.42 11.92 21.08
C LEU A 107 11.48 12.75 21.80
N ALA A 108 11.13 13.56 22.81
CA ALA A 108 12.05 14.47 23.48
C ALA A 108 13.23 13.77 24.21
N SER A 109 13.07 12.50 24.57
CA SER A 109 14.13 11.71 25.22
C SER A 109 15.17 11.14 24.24
N LEU A 110 14.88 11.16 22.94
CA LEU A 110 15.80 10.65 21.92
C LEU A 110 16.76 11.74 21.45
N PRO A 111 18.03 11.43 21.23
CA PRO A 111 18.94 12.31 20.50
C PRO A 111 18.33 12.66 19.13
N ARG A 112 18.20 13.97 18.88
CA ARG A 112 17.71 14.46 17.59
C ARG A 112 18.89 14.67 16.64
N ILE A 113 18.73 14.18 15.41
CA ILE A 113 19.66 14.44 14.31
C ILE A 113 18.88 15.16 13.21
N ASP A 114 19.16 16.44 13.00
CA ASP A 114 18.61 17.19 11.87
C ASP A 114 19.22 16.70 10.57
N VAL A 115 18.35 16.42 9.61
CA VAL A 115 18.71 15.92 8.28
C VAL A 115 19.00 17.12 7.38
N ASP A 116 20.27 17.35 7.12
CA ASP A 116 20.72 18.41 6.22
C ASP A 116 20.87 17.85 4.81
N VAL A 117 19.99 18.25 3.90
CA VAL A 117 20.00 17.79 2.50
C VAL A 117 21.08 18.46 1.65
N ASP A 118 21.74 19.49 2.17
CA ASP A 118 22.86 20.18 1.54
C ASP A 118 24.23 19.71 2.09
N ALA A 119 24.22 18.86 3.13
CA ALA A 119 25.43 18.26 3.66
C ALA A 119 26.13 17.38 2.62
N SER A 120 27.44 17.22 2.77
CA SER A 120 28.24 16.39 1.88
C SER A 120 29.14 15.46 2.65
N GLY A 121 29.08 14.17 2.33
CA GLY A 121 29.95 13.14 2.88
C GLY A 121 30.08 11.95 1.95
N PRO A 122 31.09 11.10 2.16
CA PRO A 122 31.28 9.91 1.32
C PRO A 122 30.18 8.89 1.59
N VAL A 123 29.72 8.20 0.53
CA VAL A 123 28.89 7.01 0.68
C VAL A 123 29.75 5.92 1.33
N PRO A 124 29.32 5.34 2.46
CA PRO A 124 30.10 4.30 3.12
C PRO A 124 30.16 3.02 2.28
N GLU A 125 31.19 2.23 2.50
CA GLU A 125 31.28 0.88 1.94
C GLU A 125 30.11 0.02 2.47
N ASP A 126 29.41 -0.64 1.58
CA ASP A 126 28.31 -1.54 1.97
C ASP A 126 28.88 -2.84 2.54
N ARG A 127 28.70 -3.02 3.85
CA ARG A 127 29.11 -4.21 4.61
C ARG A 127 27.92 -5.05 5.05
N THR A 128 26.74 -4.77 4.51
CA THR A 128 25.52 -5.44 4.89
C THR A 128 25.30 -6.76 4.16
N THR A 129 24.50 -7.61 4.78
CA THR A 129 24.02 -8.87 4.20
C THR A 129 22.57 -8.75 3.77
N GLU A 130 22.10 -9.67 2.97
CA GLU A 130 20.69 -9.74 2.52
C GLU A 130 19.70 -9.94 3.68
N SER A 131 20.14 -10.57 4.77
CA SER A 131 19.33 -10.85 5.96
C SER A 131 19.27 -9.68 6.94
N ASP A 132 20.13 -8.67 6.81
CA ASP A 132 20.14 -7.55 7.74
C ASP A 132 18.84 -6.76 7.67
N PRO A 133 18.31 -6.32 8.83
CA PRO A 133 17.13 -5.47 8.88
C PRO A 133 17.33 -4.15 8.11
N ALA A 134 16.36 -3.79 7.30
CA ALA A 134 16.33 -2.52 6.57
C ALA A 134 15.29 -1.56 7.15
N LEU A 135 14.08 -2.06 7.40
CA LEU A 135 12.98 -1.27 7.94
C LEU A 135 12.30 -2.03 9.09
N VAL A 136 11.78 -1.28 10.05
CA VAL A 136 10.77 -1.78 10.99
C VAL A 136 9.51 -0.94 10.78
N VAL A 137 8.49 -1.53 10.15
CA VAL A 137 7.25 -0.83 9.82
C VAL A 137 6.13 -1.34 10.71
N TYR A 138 5.50 -0.42 11.46
CA TYR A 138 4.40 -0.78 12.35
C TYR A 138 3.09 -0.90 11.61
N THR A 139 2.37 -2.01 11.89
CA THR A 139 1.06 -2.28 11.32
C THR A 139 -0.01 -2.11 12.38
N SER A 140 -1.10 -1.44 12.03
CA SER A 140 -2.31 -1.45 12.84
C SER A 140 -2.91 -2.85 12.80
N GLY A 141 -2.51 -3.72 13.72
CA GLY A 141 -3.06 -5.07 13.84
C GLY A 141 -4.59 -5.02 13.98
N THR A 142 -5.26 -6.04 13.44
CA THR A 142 -6.72 -6.19 13.59
C THR A 142 -7.14 -6.42 15.05
N THR A 143 -6.20 -6.82 15.90
CA THR A 143 -6.41 -7.10 17.33
C THR A 143 -5.17 -6.71 18.14
N GLY A 144 -5.30 -5.70 19.00
CA GLY A 144 -4.24 -5.27 19.92
C GLY A 144 -3.35 -4.14 19.38
N PRO A 145 -2.27 -3.80 20.10
CA PRO A 145 -1.36 -2.72 19.74
C PRO A 145 -0.62 -3.02 18.42
N PRO A 146 -0.13 -1.98 17.72
CA PRO A 146 0.65 -2.14 16.49
C PRO A 146 1.84 -3.08 16.69
N LYS A 147 2.16 -3.89 15.67
CA LYS A 147 3.32 -4.79 15.65
C LYS A 147 4.35 -4.27 14.64
N GLY A 148 5.60 -4.21 15.04
CA GLY A 148 6.71 -3.84 14.16
C GLY A 148 7.13 -5.02 13.27
N ALA A 149 6.86 -4.96 11.98
CA ALA A 149 7.35 -5.94 11.02
C ALA A 149 8.79 -5.63 10.64
N VAL A 150 9.71 -6.54 10.90
CA VAL A 150 11.14 -6.41 10.56
C VAL A 150 11.34 -6.84 9.11
N ILE A 151 11.59 -5.88 8.24
CA ILE A 151 11.76 -6.08 6.80
C ILE A 151 13.25 -6.15 6.49
N PRO A 152 13.78 -7.30 6.02
CA PRO A 152 15.18 -7.45 5.68
C PRO A 152 15.49 -6.83 4.30
N ARG A 153 16.77 -6.58 4.04
CA ARG A 153 17.26 -6.01 2.77
C ARG A 153 16.87 -6.84 1.56
N ARG A 154 16.94 -8.18 1.66
CA ARG A 154 16.50 -9.09 0.59
C ARG A 154 15.05 -8.88 0.18
N ALA A 155 14.16 -8.60 1.15
CA ALA A 155 12.75 -8.44 0.86
C ALA A 155 12.48 -7.16 0.05
N LEU A 156 13.16 -6.06 0.39
CA LEU A 156 13.11 -4.83 -0.39
C LEU A 156 13.63 -5.06 -1.83
N ALA A 157 14.83 -5.65 -1.94
CA ALA A 157 15.46 -5.90 -3.24
C ALA A 157 14.58 -6.80 -4.12
N ALA A 158 14.17 -7.97 -3.60
CA ALA A 158 13.37 -8.94 -4.33
C ALA A 158 12.03 -8.36 -4.80
N THR A 159 11.32 -7.64 -3.93
CA THR A 159 10.05 -6.99 -4.30
C THR A 159 10.24 -5.95 -5.39
N LEU A 160 11.24 -5.07 -5.26
CA LEU A 160 11.45 -4.00 -6.22
C LEU A 160 11.94 -4.51 -7.58
N ASP A 161 12.76 -5.57 -7.59
CA ASP A 161 13.20 -6.21 -8.83
C ASP A 161 12.07 -6.99 -9.52
N ALA A 162 11.22 -7.70 -8.74
CA ALA A 162 10.06 -8.39 -9.26
C ALA A 162 9.02 -7.43 -9.86
N LEU A 163 8.80 -6.27 -9.22
CA LEU A 163 7.95 -5.22 -9.76
C LEU A 163 8.58 -4.55 -10.99
N ALA A 164 9.91 -4.41 -11.03
CA ALA A 164 10.58 -3.88 -12.20
C ALA A 164 10.38 -4.77 -13.43
N ASP A 165 10.42 -6.09 -13.27
CA ASP A 165 10.07 -7.04 -14.33
C ASP A 165 8.59 -6.90 -14.70
N ALA A 166 7.68 -6.99 -13.74
CA ALA A 166 6.23 -6.97 -13.99
C ALA A 166 5.76 -5.66 -14.65
N TRP A 167 6.37 -4.54 -14.32
CA TRP A 167 5.98 -3.21 -14.80
C TRP A 167 6.88 -2.66 -15.91
N GLN A 168 7.89 -3.43 -16.33
CA GLN A 168 8.92 -2.97 -17.26
C GLN A 168 9.53 -1.63 -16.78
N TRP A 169 9.77 -1.55 -15.48
CA TRP A 169 10.19 -0.33 -14.80
C TRP A 169 11.69 -0.10 -14.98
N THR A 170 12.07 1.04 -15.51
CA THR A 170 13.46 1.39 -15.85
C THR A 170 13.93 2.67 -15.17
N GLY A 171 15.19 3.00 -15.33
CA GLY A 171 15.79 4.26 -14.87
C GLY A 171 15.30 5.51 -15.63
N GLU A 172 14.62 5.34 -16.77
CA GLU A 172 14.04 6.46 -17.53
C GLU A 172 12.67 6.89 -16.98
N ASP A 173 12.08 6.08 -16.11
CA ASP A 173 10.77 6.38 -15.55
C ASP A 173 10.83 7.47 -14.48
N THR A 174 9.86 8.36 -14.56
CA THR A 174 9.58 9.37 -13.53
C THR A 174 8.24 9.04 -12.87
N LEU A 175 8.29 8.70 -11.59
CA LEU A 175 7.12 8.38 -10.79
C LEU A 175 6.56 9.62 -10.11
N VAL A 176 5.27 9.88 -10.26
CA VAL A 176 4.54 10.87 -9.44
C VAL A 176 3.64 10.16 -8.41
N HIS A 177 3.64 10.66 -7.18
CA HIS A 177 2.71 10.22 -6.13
C HIS A 177 2.58 11.25 -5.00
N GLY A 178 1.53 11.11 -4.19
CA GLY A 178 1.30 11.88 -2.96
C GLY A 178 1.04 10.96 -1.77
N LEU A 179 1.69 9.79 -1.73
CA LEU A 179 1.48 8.76 -0.70
C LEU A 179 2.31 9.05 0.55
N PRO A 180 1.83 8.69 1.75
CA PRO A 180 2.58 8.84 3.00
C PRO A 180 3.88 8.03 3.01
N LEU A 181 4.96 8.63 3.56
CA LEU A 181 6.31 8.04 3.57
C LEU A 181 6.58 7.12 4.78
N PHE A 182 5.61 6.92 5.65
CA PHE A 182 5.69 5.95 6.75
C PHE A 182 5.05 4.59 6.42
N HIS A 183 4.51 4.42 5.20
CA HIS A 183 3.96 3.16 4.72
C HIS A 183 4.76 2.59 3.55
N VAL A 184 4.72 1.26 3.43
CA VAL A 184 5.40 0.50 2.36
C VAL A 184 5.09 1.06 0.98
N HIS A 185 3.84 1.41 0.69
CA HIS A 185 3.45 1.92 -0.64
C HIS A 185 4.17 3.23 -0.99
N GLY A 186 4.13 4.22 -0.11
CA GLY A 186 4.78 5.51 -0.37
C GLY A 186 6.29 5.46 -0.22
N LEU A 187 6.80 4.72 0.79
CA LEU A 187 8.23 4.68 1.06
C LEU A 187 8.95 3.66 0.19
N VAL A 188 8.55 2.39 0.26
CA VAL A 188 9.30 1.33 -0.45
C VAL A 188 9.07 1.42 -1.94
N LEU A 189 7.81 1.44 -2.39
CA LEU A 189 7.52 1.50 -3.81
C LEU A 189 7.73 2.92 -4.36
N GLY A 190 7.28 3.94 -3.61
CA GLY A 190 7.26 5.33 -4.07
C GLY A 190 8.61 6.04 -4.06
N ILE A 191 9.49 5.73 -3.08
CA ILE A 191 10.82 6.34 -2.97
C ILE A 191 11.92 5.34 -3.33
N LEU A 192 11.99 4.21 -2.60
CA LEU A 192 13.12 3.28 -2.77
C LEU A 192 13.09 2.57 -4.12
N GLY A 193 11.88 2.35 -4.69
CA GLY A 193 11.73 1.72 -6.00
C GLY A 193 12.40 2.50 -7.13
N PRO A 194 12.02 3.75 -7.39
CA PRO A 194 12.69 4.57 -8.39
C PRO A 194 14.20 4.68 -8.15
N LEU A 195 14.63 4.89 -6.89
CA LEU A 195 16.05 5.01 -6.54
C LEU A 195 16.84 3.72 -6.83
N ARG A 196 16.23 2.54 -6.61
CA ARG A 196 16.85 1.27 -6.97
C ARG A 196 17.03 1.11 -8.48
N ARG A 197 16.09 1.65 -9.27
CA ARG A 197 16.12 1.56 -10.75
C ARG A 197 16.94 2.66 -11.43
N GLY A 198 17.34 3.70 -10.70
CA GLY A 198 17.99 4.88 -11.27
C GLY A 198 17.01 5.87 -11.91
N GLY A 199 15.72 5.76 -11.61
CA GLY A 199 14.66 6.65 -12.08
C GLY A 199 14.47 7.88 -11.20
N SER A 200 13.37 8.60 -11.39
CA SER A 200 13.06 9.84 -10.69
C SER A 200 11.75 9.76 -9.91
N VAL A 201 11.66 10.51 -8.82
CA VAL A 201 10.43 10.69 -8.02
C VAL A 201 10.01 12.14 -8.03
N ARG A 202 8.71 12.38 -8.21
CA ARG A 202 8.05 13.67 -8.03
C ARG A 202 6.95 13.50 -6.98
N HIS A 203 7.23 13.92 -5.75
CA HIS A 203 6.28 13.80 -4.65
C HIS A 203 5.43 15.06 -4.55
N LEU A 204 4.10 14.89 -4.58
CA LEU A 204 3.13 16.01 -4.56
C LEU A 204 2.98 16.67 -3.18
N GLY A 205 3.59 16.11 -2.12
CA GLY A 205 3.30 16.49 -0.73
C GLY A 205 1.90 16.04 -0.33
N ARG A 206 0.89 16.65 -0.91
CA ARG A 206 -0.52 16.27 -0.78
C ARG A 206 -1.07 15.93 -2.17
N PHE A 207 -1.88 14.89 -2.27
CA PHE A 207 -2.54 14.52 -3.52
C PHE A 207 -3.59 15.57 -3.92
N ASP A 208 -3.50 16.02 -5.18
CA ASP A 208 -4.53 16.77 -5.89
C ASP A 208 -4.45 16.43 -7.39
N THR A 209 -5.57 16.60 -8.10
CA THR A 209 -5.68 16.24 -9.52
C THR A 209 -4.91 17.20 -10.43
N ASP A 210 -4.85 18.48 -10.08
CA ASP A 210 -4.08 19.50 -10.83
C ASP A 210 -2.58 19.20 -10.75
N GLY A 211 -2.10 18.81 -9.55
CA GLY A 211 -0.73 18.37 -9.34
C GLY A 211 -0.38 17.16 -10.20
N VAL A 212 -1.26 16.16 -10.24
CA VAL A 212 -1.09 14.98 -11.09
C VAL A 212 -1.01 15.38 -12.57
N ALA A 213 -1.95 16.20 -13.05
CA ALA A 213 -1.98 16.66 -14.44
C ALA A 213 -0.72 17.44 -14.80
N ARG A 214 -0.27 18.35 -13.92
CA ARG A 214 0.95 19.14 -14.11
C ARG A 214 2.18 18.26 -14.26
N GLU A 215 2.39 17.31 -13.34
CA GLU A 215 3.58 16.46 -13.33
C GLU A 215 3.61 15.50 -14.54
N LEU A 216 2.45 14.94 -14.92
CA LEU A 216 2.35 14.08 -16.12
C LEU A 216 2.58 14.89 -17.42
N ASN A 217 2.11 16.14 -17.49
CA ASN A 217 2.39 17.02 -18.62
C ASN A 217 3.86 17.45 -18.68
N ASP A 218 4.55 17.50 -17.52
CA ASP A 218 5.99 17.79 -17.41
C ASP A 218 6.86 16.51 -17.52
N GLY A 219 6.32 15.44 -18.09
CA GLY A 219 7.07 14.24 -18.48
C GLY A 219 7.14 13.13 -17.43
N ALA A 220 6.35 13.17 -16.35
CA ALA A 220 6.21 11.99 -15.50
C ALA A 220 5.54 10.85 -16.29
N THR A 221 6.03 9.63 -16.08
CA THR A 221 5.61 8.43 -16.84
C THR A 221 4.72 7.49 -16.04
N MET A 222 4.76 7.57 -14.72
CA MET A 222 4.05 6.67 -13.82
C MET A 222 3.31 7.44 -12.72
N LEU A 223 2.12 6.95 -12.36
CA LEU A 223 1.35 7.44 -11.20
C LEU A 223 1.05 6.29 -10.24
N PHE A 224 1.46 6.44 -8.95
CA PHE A 224 1.02 5.53 -7.89
C PHE A 224 -0.01 6.22 -7.01
N GLY A 225 -1.11 5.50 -6.75
CA GLY A 225 -2.19 5.98 -5.92
C GLY A 225 -2.90 4.86 -5.15
N VAL A 226 -3.85 5.27 -4.37
CA VAL A 226 -4.81 4.40 -3.69
C VAL A 226 -6.21 4.60 -4.28
N PRO A 227 -7.16 3.68 -4.08
CA PRO A 227 -8.48 3.78 -4.69
C PRO A 227 -9.18 5.12 -4.49
N THR A 228 -9.06 5.74 -3.31
CA THR A 228 -9.67 7.06 -3.05
C THR A 228 -9.06 8.19 -3.90
N MET A 229 -7.80 8.08 -4.30
CA MET A 229 -7.17 9.04 -5.22
C MET A 229 -7.67 8.82 -6.65
N TYR A 230 -7.76 7.57 -7.10
CA TYR A 230 -8.31 7.22 -8.41
C TYR A 230 -9.80 7.53 -8.52
N HIS A 231 -10.57 7.36 -7.45
CA HIS A 231 -11.96 7.78 -7.40
C HIS A 231 -12.10 9.31 -7.64
N ARG A 232 -11.29 10.13 -6.95
CA ARG A 232 -11.26 11.58 -7.18
C ARG A 232 -10.85 11.96 -8.61
N ILE A 233 -9.91 11.22 -9.19
CA ILE A 233 -9.54 11.36 -10.60
C ILE A 233 -10.76 11.05 -11.46
N ALA A 234 -11.42 9.90 -11.26
CA ALA A 234 -12.58 9.48 -12.03
C ALA A 234 -13.75 10.48 -11.94
N GLU A 235 -13.95 11.11 -10.78
CA GLU A 235 -14.94 12.17 -10.60
C GLU A 235 -14.59 13.45 -11.35
N ALA A 236 -13.31 13.82 -11.40
CA ALA A 236 -12.88 15.05 -12.09
C ALA A 236 -12.83 14.95 -13.62
N LEU A 237 -12.65 13.73 -14.16
CA LEU A 237 -12.45 13.52 -15.61
C LEU A 237 -13.54 14.09 -16.53
N PRO A 238 -14.85 14.06 -16.19
CA PRO A 238 -15.91 14.63 -17.06
C PRO A 238 -15.75 16.14 -17.28
N ASP A 239 -15.23 16.85 -16.29
CA ASP A 239 -15.12 18.31 -16.29
C ASP A 239 -13.69 18.80 -16.59
N ASP A 240 -12.70 17.88 -16.66
CA ASP A 240 -11.29 18.22 -16.89
C ASP A 240 -10.66 17.40 -18.05
N PRO A 241 -10.83 17.85 -19.30
CA PRO A 241 -10.17 17.23 -20.46
C PRO A 241 -8.64 17.31 -20.40
N GLY A 242 -8.09 18.29 -19.66
CA GLY A 242 -6.65 18.44 -19.45
C GLY A 242 -6.08 17.30 -18.61
N LEU A 243 -6.74 16.93 -17.52
CA LEU A 243 -6.42 15.79 -16.70
C LEU A 243 -6.52 14.48 -17.49
N ALA A 244 -7.60 14.30 -18.27
CA ALA A 244 -7.78 13.12 -19.12
C ALA A 244 -6.61 12.97 -20.10
N LYS A 245 -6.21 14.05 -20.77
CA LYS A 245 -5.07 14.05 -21.70
C LYS A 245 -3.74 13.78 -21.01
N ALA A 246 -3.53 14.33 -19.81
CA ALA A 246 -2.31 14.09 -19.01
C ALA A 246 -2.20 12.62 -18.61
N LEU A 247 -3.27 12.04 -18.07
CA LEU A 247 -3.32 10.61 -17.71
C LEU A 247 -3.13 9.69 -18.93
N GLY A 248 -3.66 10.06 -20.09
CA GLY A 248 -3.47 9.33 -21.33
C GLY A 248 -1.99 9.23 -21.79
N ARG A 249 -1.13 10.13 -21.31
CA ARG A 249 0.33 10.09 -21.56
C ARG A 249 1.09 9.18 -20.60
N ALA A 250 0.52 8.90 -19.43
CA ALA A 250 1.16 8.03 -18.48
C ALA A 250 1.38 6.64 -19.08
N ARG A 251 2.56 6.09 -18.89
CA ARG A 251 2.87 4.72 -19.28
C ARG A 251 2.19 3.72 -18.35
N LEU A 252 2.12 4.05 -17.06
CA LEU A 252 1.61 3.16 -16.02
C LEU A 252 0.84 3.92 -14.94
N LEU A 253 -0.37 3.45 -14.66
CA LEU A 253 -1.20 3.88 -13.55
C LEU A 253 -1.37 2.70 -12.58
N VAL A 254 -0.94 2.84 -11.32
CA VAL A 254 -0.93 1.75 -10.35
C VAL A 254 -1.78 2.09 -9.13
N SER A 255 -2.74 1.23 -8.80
CA SER A 255 -3.52 1.28 -7.58
C SER A 255 -3.18 0.15 -6.62
N GLY A 256 -3.36 0.38 -5.33
CA GLY A 256 -3.21 -0.66 -4.32
C GLY A 256 -3.58 -0.19 -2.92
N SER A 257 -3.35 -1.05 -1.92
CA SER A 257 -3.74 -0.92 -0.51
C SER A 257 -5.22 -1.19 -0.22
N ALA A 258 -6.09 -1.18 -1.23
CA ALA A 258 -7.47 -1.65 -1.23
C ALA A 258 -7.89 -1.94 -2.67
N ALA A 259 -9.03 -2.60 -2.88
CA ALA A 259 -9.59 -2.82 -4.21
C ALA A 259 -10.06 -1.48 -4.83
N LEU A 260 -9.76 -1.27 -6.10
CA LEU A 260 -10.31 -0.16 -6.88
C LEU A 260 -11.67 -0.58 -7.44
N PRO A 261 -12.74 0.21 -7.21
CA PRO A 261 -14.07 -0.09 -7.77
C PRO A 261 -14.04 -0.25 -9.29
N VAL A 262 -14.74 -1.27 -9.79
CA VAL A 262 -14.77 -1.59 -11.23
C VAL A 262 -15.24 -0.40 -12.06
N HIS A 263 -16.27 0.32 -11.59
CA HIS A 263 -16.78 1.50 -12.29
C HIS A 263 -15.75 2.62 -12.43
N ASP A 264 -14.86 2.82 -11.44
CA ASP A 264 -13.79 3.82 -11.54
C ASP A 264 -12.72 3.37 -12.55
N HIS A 265 -12.40 2.08 -12.60
CA HIS A 265 -11.56 1.51 -13.67
C HIS A 265 -12.12 1.84 -15.06
N GLU A 266 -13.41 1.60 -15.26
CA GLU A 266 -14.07 1.80 -16.54
C GLU A 266 -14.14 3.28 -16.94
N ARG A 267 -14.47 4.16 -16.00
CA ARG A 267 -14.49 5.62 -16.21
C ARG A 267 -13.13 6.15 -16.62
N ILE A 268 -12.08 5.75 -15.90
CA ILE A 268 -10.70 6.17 -16.21
C ILE A 268 -10.30 5.62 -17.59
N ALA A 269 -10.56 4.34 -17.86
CA ALA A 269 -10.21 3.74 -19.15
C ALA A 269 -10.92 4.39 -20.32
N ALA A 270 -12.22 4.69 -20.19
CA ALA A 270 -13.02 5.35 -21.22
C ALA A 270 -12.53 6.77 -21.52
N ALA A 271 -12.18 7.55 -20.46
CA ALA A 271 -11.77 8.94 -20.63
C ALA A 271 -10.31 9.10 -21.10
N THR A 272 -9.41 8.17 -20.73
CA THR A 272 -7.97 8.34 -20.91
C THR A 272 -7.34 7.36 -21.89
N GLY A 273 -8.02 6.28 -22.23
CA GLY A 273 -7.47 5.13 -22.97
C GLY A 273 -6.46 4.30 -22.14
N ARG A 274 -6.29 4.61 -20.85
CA ARG A 274 -5.36 3.91 -19.94
C ARG A 274 -6.13 3.11 -18.91
N ARG A 275 -5.70 1.87 -18.66
CA ARG A 275 -6.22 1.06 -17.57
C ARG A 275 -5.32 1.20 -16.35
N VAL A 276 -5.93 1.31 -15.17
CA VAL A 276 -5.21 1.23 -13.91
C VAL A 276 -4.86 -0.23 -13.65
N ILE A 277 -3.63 -0.53 -13.30
CA ILE A 277 -3.25 -1.88 -12.85
C ILE A 277 -3.28 -1.94 -11.33
N GLU A 278 -3.72 -3.08 -10.81
CA GLU A 278 -3.74 -3.32 -9.38
C GLU A 278 -2.64 -4.28 -8.97
N ARG A 279 -2.20 -4.13 -7.72
CA ARG A 279 -1.26 -5.04 -7.07
C ARG A 279 -1.71 -5.33 -5.65
N TYR A 280 -1.33 -6.48 -5.14
CA TYR A 280 -1.65 -6.91 -3.78
C TYR A 280 -0.38 -7.20 -2.98
N GLY A 281 -0.42 -6.77 -1.75
CA GLY A 281 0.60 -7.01 -0.75
C GLY A 281 0.24 -6.36 0.58
N MET A 282 1.06 -6.62 1.56
CA MET A 282 0.92 -6.11 2.92
C MET A 282 2.30 -5.82 3.51
N THR A 283 2.37 -5.20 4.67
CA THR A 283 3.66 -4.82 5.27
C THR A 283 4.59 -6.03 5.44
N GLU A 284 4.05 -7.15 5.87
CA GLU A 284 4.78 -8.39 6.17
C GLU A 284 5.32 -9.10 4.91
N THR A 285 4.71 -8.86 3.77
CA THR A 285 5.06 -9.55 2.52
C THR A 285 5.51 -8.61 1.41
N LEU A 286 5.53 -7.31 1.68
CA LEU A 286 5.67 -6.29 0.63
C LEU A 286 4.68 -6.56 -0.51
N MET A 287 5.13 -6.99 -1.70
CA MET A 287 4.24 -7.28 -2.82
C MET A 287 4.20 -8.76 -3.16
N ASN A 288 2.99 -9.29 -3.29
CA ASN A 288 2.73 -10.70 -3.59
C ASN A 288 2.33 -10.92 -5.04
N THR A 289 1.42 -10.09 -5.54
CA THR A 289 0.88 -10.18 -6.91
C THR A 289 0.84 -8.80 -7.56
N SER A 290 0.83 -8.77 -8.86
CA SER A 290 0.55 -7.57 -9.67
C SER A 290 -0.01 -7.96 -11.03
N VAL A 291 -0.85 -7.08 -11.57
CA VAL A 291 -1.09 -7.04 -13.01
C VAL A 291 0.21 -6.61 -13.68
N ARG A 292 0.61 -7.30 -14.75
CA ARG A 292 1.80 -6.97 -15.53
C ARG A 292 1.53 -5.85 -16.52
N ALA A 293 2.55 -5.04 -16.84
CA ALA A 293 2.42 -3.95 -17.83
C ALA A 293 2.14 -4.48 -19.25
N ASP A 294 2.60 -5.71 -19.55
CA ASP A 294 2.37 -6.43 -20.81
C ASP A 294 1.20 -7.44 -20.71
N GLY A 295 0.51 -7.48 -19.56
CA GLY A 295 -0.62 -8.36 -19.30
C GLY A 295 -1.97 -7.68 -19.51
N GLU A 296 -3.03 -8.45 -19.34
CA GLU A 296 -4.40 -7.94 -19.37
C GLU A 296 -4.75 -7.26 -18.05
N ALA A 297 -5.09 -5.97 -18.09
CA ALA A 297 -5.60 -5.27 -16.90
C ALA A 297 -7.10 -5.56 -16.74
N ARG A 298 -7.41 -6.57 -15.89
CA ARG A 298 -8.78 -6.96 -15.53
C ARG A 298 -9.19 -6.26 -14.25
N ALA A 299 -10.21 -5.41 -14.34
CA ALA A 299 -10.77 -4.74 -13.17
C ALA A 299 -11.23 -5.77 -12.11
N GLY A 300 -10.97 -5.45 -10.83
CA GLY A 300 -11.30 -6.34 -9.70
C GLY A 300 -10.33 -7.49 -9.47
N THR A 301 -9.22 -7.57 -10.23
CA THR A 301 -8.16 -8.54 -10.00
C THR A 301 -6.85 -7.85 -9.60
N VAL A 302 -6.01 -8.56 -8.86
CA VAL A 302 -4.69 -8.09 -8.44
C VAL A 302 -3.55 -8.77 -9.23
N GLY A 303 -3.87 -9.30 -10.41
CA GLY A 303 -2.92 -9.94 -11.31
C GLY A 303 -2.45 -11.32 -10.83
N VAL A 304 -1.22 -11.64 -11.18
CA VAL A 304 -0.60 -12.95 -10.92
C VAL A 304 0.54 -12.81 -9.90
N PRO A 305 0.97 -13.91 -9.26
CA PRO A 305 2.13 -13.89 -8.36
C PRO A 305 3.36 -13.28 -9.05
N LEU A 306 4.07 -12.44 -8.32
CA LEU A 306 5.30 -11.82 -8.78
C LEU A 306 6.44 -12.85 -8.89
N PRO A 307 7.44 -12.63 -9.75
CA PRO A 307 8.63 -13.49 -9.83
C PRO A 307 9.26 -13.75 -8.44
N GLY A 308 9.49 -15.02 -8.12
CA GLY A 308 10.03 -15.45 -6.84
C GLY A 308 9.03 -15.56 -5.70
N VAL A 309 7.77 -15.18 -5.91
CA VAL A 309 6.69 -15.34 -4.93
C VAL A 309 5.87 -16.59 -5.26
N GLU A 310 5.87 -17.54 -4.34
CA GLU A 310 4.95 -18.66 -4.37
C GLU A 310 3.66 -18.26 -3.65
N LEU A 311 2.51 -18.56 -4.27
CA LEU A 311 1.19 -18.29 -3.72
C LEU A 311 0.31 -19.52 -3.86
N ARG A 312 -0.31 -19.93 -2.74
CA ARG A 312 -1.34 -20.97 -2.73
C ARG A 312 -2.60 -20.46 -2.03
N LEU A 313 -3.73 -21.06 -2.39
CA LEU A 313 -4.97 -20.90 -1.64
C LEU A 313 -5.18 -22.16 -0.81
N VAL A 314 -5.63 -21.98 0.42
CA VAL A 314 -5.93 -23.09 1.33
C VAL A 314 -7.35 -23.01 1.88
N GLU A 315 -7.93 -24.16 2.12
CA GLU A 315 -9.20 -24.28 2.82
C GLU A 315 -9.09 -23.97 4.31
N GLU A 316 -10.20 -24.00 5.03
CA GLU A 316 -10.26 -23.69 6.46
C GLU A 316 -9.46 -24.65 7.32
N ASP A 317 -9.34 -25.93 6.91
CA ASP A 317 -8.54 -26.98 7.55
C ASP A 317 -7.05 -26.94 7.18
N GLY A 318 -6.65 -26.02 6.28
CA GLY A 318 -5.28 -25.85 5.79
C GLY A 318 -4.93 -26.69 4.57
N THR A 319 -5.88 -27.46 4.00
CA THR A 319 -5.69 -28.21 2.77
C THR A 319 -5.51 -27.26 1.59
N ALA A 320 -4.46 -27.48 0.79
CA ALA A 320 -4.23 -26.66 -0.40
C ALA A 320 -5.29 -26.94 -1.47
N ILE A 321 -5.85 -25.89 -2.08
CA ILE A 321 -6.75 -25.98 -3.21
C ILE A 321 -5.91 -26.33 -4.44
N ALA A 322 -6.17 -27.48 -5.03
CA ALA A 322 -5.35 -28.03 -6.11
C ALA A 322 -5.72 -27.44 -7.49
N GLU A 323 -7.01 -27.18 -7.71
CA GLU A 323 -7.53 -26.66 -8.97
C GLU A 323 -8.12 -25.26 -8.76
N TYR A 324 -7.79 -24.34 -9.65
CA TYR A 324 -8.28 -22.96 -9.60
C TYR A 324 -9.38 -22.78 -10.63
N ASP A 325 -10.58 -22.54 -10.15
CA ASP A 325 -11.83 -22.44 -10.93
C ASP A 325 -12.39 -20.99 -10.99
N GLY A 326 -11.74 -20.05 -10.30
CA GLY A 326 -12.22 -18.69 -10.17
C GLY A 326 -13.37 -18.50 -9.17
N GLU A 327 -13.86 -19.58 -8.53
CA GLU A 327 -15.02 -19.60 -7.64
C GLU A 327 -14.66 -20.06 -6.22
N THR A 328 -13.81 -21.08 -6.09
CA THR A 328 -13.45 -21.67 -4.81
C THR A 328 -12.61 -20.69 -3.97
N VAL A 329 -13.19 -20.26 -2.83
CA VAL A 329 -12.58 -19.28 -1.94
C VAL A 329 -11.63 -19.97 -0.96
N GLY A 330 -10.36 -19.54 -0.96
CA GLY A 330 -9.34 -19.99 -0.02
C GLY A 330 -8.57 -18.85 0.62
N GLU A 331 -7.90 -19.15 1.76
CA GLU A 331 -6.96 -18.21 2.38
C GLU A 331 -5.67 -18.17 1.58
N ILE A 332 -5.21 -16.95 1.26
CA ILE A 332 -3.91 -16.77 0.61
C ILE A 332 -2.80 -17.11 1.60
N GLN A 333 -1.92 -18.01 1.19
CA GLN A 333 -0.63 -18.22 1.82
C GLN A 333 0.48 -17.95 0.81
N VAL A 334 1.55 -17.29 1.29
CA VAL A 334 2.67 -16.89 0.44
C VAL A 334 4.00 -17.35 1.02
N ARG A 335 4.94 -17.62 0.12
CA ARG A 335 6.32 -17.94 0.45
C ARG A 335 7.24 -17.29 -0.58
N GLY A 336 8.36 -16.71 -0.15
CA GLY A 336 9.29 -16.07 -1.06
C GLY A 336 10.30 -15.15 -0.37
N PRO A 337 11.23 -14.59 -1.12
CA PRO A 337 12.26 -13.68 -0.60
C PRO A 337 11.68 -12.32 -0.16
N ASN A 338 10.46 -12.00 -0.56
CA ASN A 338 9.74 -10.77 -0.25
C ASN A 338 9.19 -10.71 1.19
N LEU A 339 9.28 -11.81 1.95
CA LEU A 339 8.73 -11.88 3.30
C LEU A 339 9.60 -11.16 4.33
N PHE A 340 8.93 -10.56 5.32
CA PHE A 340 9.55 -10.04 6.54
C PHE A 340 10.26 -11.16 7.31
N THR A 341 11.09 -10.79 8.29
CA THR A 341 11.77 -11.80 9.12
C THR A 341 10.91 -12.20 10.31
N GLU A 342 10.36 -11.22 11.03
CA GLU A 342 9.62 -11.44 12.26
C GLU A 342 8.80 -10.20 12.65
N TYR A 343 7.88 -10.36 13.56
CA TYR A 343 7.37 -9.25 14.35
C TYR A 343 8.32 -8.96 15.51
N LEU A 344 8.84 -7.75 15.56
CA LEU A 344 9.79 -7.29 16.58
C LEU A 344 9.27 -7.59 17.98
N ASN A 345 10.09 -8.22 18.82
CA ASN A 345 9.76 -8.61 20.20
C ASN A 345 8.50 -9.48 20.37
N ARG A 346 8.00 -10.07 19.26
CA ARG A 346 6.77 -10.87 19.29
C ARG A 346 6.98 -12.24 18.63
N PRO A 347 7.80 -13.13 19.25
CA PRO A 347 8.04 -14.48 18.71
C PRO A 347 6.76 -15.32 18.66
N ASP A 348 5.81 -15.10 19.58
CA ASP A 348 4.49 -15.72 19.61
C ASP A 348 3.67 -15.38 18.34
N ALA A 349 3.62 -14.08 18.00
CA ALA A 349 2.90 -13.61 16.83
C ALA A 349 3.59 -14.04 15.53
N THR A 350 4.91 -14.07 15.52
CA THR A 350 5.71 -14.56 14.38
C THR A 350 5.44 -16.04 14.14
N ALA A 351 5.51 -16.89 15.17
CA ALA A 351 5.23 -18.31 15.03
C ALA A 351 3.79 -18.57 14.55
N ALA A 352 2.81 -17.82 15.05
CA ALA A 352 1.41 -17.95 14.64
C ALA A 352 1.17 -17.51 13.19
N ALA A 353 1.99 -16.61 12.65
CA ALA A 353 1.85 -16.10 11.29
C ALA A 353 2.34 -17.07 10.21
N PHE A 354 3.15 -18.07 10.58
CA PHE A 354 3.70 -19.05 9.65
C PHE A 354 3.11 -20.45 9.87
N THR A 355 3.05 -21.23 8.81
CA THR A 355 2.79 -22.67 8.88
C THR A 355 4.07 -23.42 9.20
N ALA A 356 3.98 -24.69 9.61
CA ALA A 356 5.15 -25.53 9.90
C ALA A 356 6.04 -25.75 8.66
N ASP A 357 5.48 -25.67 7.45
CA ASP A 357 6.18 -25.80 6.16
C ASP A 357 6.61 -24.43 5.57
N GLY A 358 6.58 -23.36 6.38
CA GLY A 358 7.19 -22.06 6.08
C GLY A 358 6.37 -21.11 5.22
N TRP A 359 5.05 -21.33 5.09
CA TRP A 359 4.15 -20.39 4.41
C TRP A 359 3.64 -19.33 5.38
N PHE A 360 3.66 -18.08 4.94
CA PHE A 360 3.04 -16.97 5.67
C PHE A 360 1.53 -16.95 5.43
N ARG A 361 0.75 -16.90 6.51
CA ARG A 361 -0.72 -16.78 6.52
C ARG A 361 -1.10 -15.31 6.39
N THR A 362 -1.65 -14.91 5.27
CA THR A 362 -2.01 -13.50 5.05
C THR A 362 -3.27 -13.08 5.80
N GLY A 363 -4.16 -14.02 6.07
CA GLY A 363 -5.52 -13.76 6.56
C GLY A 363 -6.43 -13.12 5.51
N ASP A 364 -5.99 -13.02 4.26
CA ASP A 364 -6.79 -12.55 3.14
C ASP A 364 -7.37 -13.75 2.38
N MET A 365 -8.64 -13.66 2.02
CA MET A 365 -9.37 -14.65 1.24
C MET A 365 -9.40 -14.25 -0.23
N ALA A 366 -9.21 -15.20 -1.11
CA ALA A 366 -9.22 -14.96 -2.54
C ALA A 366 -9.78 -16.17 -3.31
N VAL A 367 -10.08 -15.91 -4.56
CA VAL A 367 -10.23 -16.93 -5.60
C VAL A 367 -9.09 -16.76 -6.61
N ARG A 368 -8.76 -17.83 -7.32
CA ARG A 368 -7.76 -17.79 -8.38
C ARG A 368 -8.34 -18.37 -9.65
N GLU A 369 -8.21 -17.61 -10.73
CA GLU A 369 -8.65 -18.02 -12.06
C GLU A 369 -7.75 -19.13 -12.63
N PRO A 370 -8.22 -19.96 -13.58
CA PRO A 370 -7.40 -21.01 -14.20
C PRO A 370 -6.12 -20.48 -14.88
N ASP A 371 -6.13 -19.25 -15.36
CA ASP A 371 -4.97 -18.58 -15.97
C ASP A 371 -4.04 -17.90 -14.95
N GLY A 372 -4.33 -18.06 -13.65
CA GLY A 372 -3.50 -17.61 -12.55
C GLY A 372 -3.82 -16.26 -11.95
N TYR A 373 -4.75 -15.49 -12.54
CA TYR A 373 -5.17 -14.21 -11.94
C TYR A 373 -5.83 -14.42 -10.58
N VAL A 374 -5.51 -13.52 -9.65
CA VAL A 374 -6.01 -13.55 -8.27
C VAL A 374 -7.03 -12.43 -8.08
N ARG A 375 -8.17 -12.75 -7.48
CA ARG A 375 -9.20 -11.79 -7.07
C ARG A 375 -9.41 -11.89 -5.57
N ILE A 376 -9.13 -10.79 -4.87
CA ILE A 376 -9.31 -10.71 -3.43
C ILE A 376 -10.80 -10.67 -3.10
N VAL A 377 -11.23 -11.56 -2.23
CA VAL A 377 -12.62 -11.63 -1.74
C VAL A 377 -12.77 -10.76 -0.48
N GLY A 378 -11.74 -10.69 0.36
CA GLY A 378 -11.69 -9.85 1.55
C GLY A 378 -10.88 -10.47 2.69
N ARG A 379 -10.85 -9.80 3.83
CA ARG A 379 -10.22 -10.29 5.05
C ARG A 379 -11.06 -11.38 5.69
N LYS A 380 -10.46 -12.53 6.05
CA LYS A 380 -11.11 -13.64 6.76
C LYS A 380 -11.85 -13.18 8.02
N ALA A 381 -11.27 -12.23 8.74
CA ALA A 381 -11.77 -11.76 10.03
C ALA A 381 -12.83 -10.63 9.94
N THR A 382 -13.00 -9.96 8.79
CA THR A 382 -13.83 -8.74 8.68
C THR A 382 -14.69 -8.65 7.44
N ASP A 383 -14.29 -9.29 6.34
CA ASP A 383 -14.92 -9.11 5.04
C ASP A 383 -15.54 -10.39 4.49
N LEU A 384 -15.27 -11.55 5.12
CA LEU A 384 -15.90 -12.80 4.78
C LEU A 384 -17.17 -12.98 5.63
N ILE A 385 -18.32 -12.96 4.97
CA ILE A 385 -19.64 -13.13 5.62
C ILE A 385 -20.07 -14.58 5.42
N LYS A 386 -20.34 -15.29 6.52
CA LYS A 386 -20.82 -16.68 6.51
C LYS A 386 -22.34 -16.68 6.62
N SER A 387 -23.04 -16.61 5.48
CA SER A 387 -24.49 -16.49 5.41
C SER A 387 -25.14 -17.65 4.69
N GLY A 388 -26.03 -18.37 5.36
CA GLY A 388 -26.77 -19.48 4.77
C GLY A 388 -25.89 -20.60 4.25
N GLY A 389 -24.74 -20.87 4.87
CA GLY A 389 -23.76 -21.87 4.45
C GLY A 389 -22.78 -21.39 3.35
N TYR A 390 -22.96 -20.18 2.84
CA TYR A 390 -22.06 -19.59 1.84
C TYR A 390 -20.99 -18.74 2.49
N LYS A 391 -19.79 -18.73 1.88
CA LYS A 391 -18.71 -17.79 2.17
C LYS A 391 -18.79 -16.65 1.16
N ILE A 392 -19.26 -15.49 1.60
CA ILE A 392 -19.59 -14.33 0.76
C ILE A 392 -18.59 -13.21 1.02
N GLY A 393 -17.97 -12.71 -0.04
CA GLY A 393 -17.10 -11.55 0.04
C GLY A 393 -17.89 -10.25 0.09
N ALA A 394 -17.61 -9.42 1.09
CA ALA A 394 -18.24 -8.10 1.19
C ALA A 394 -17.94 -7.22 -0.04
N GLY A 395 -16.72 -7.30 -0.58
CA GLY A 395 -16.27 -6.45 -1.68
C GLY A 395 -17.04 -6.61 -2.99
N GLU A 396 -17.52 -7.82 -3.31
CA GLU A 396 -18.33 -8.03 -4.51
C GLU A 396 -19.71 -7.37 -4.40
N ILE A 397 -20.28 -7.36 -3.19
CA ILE A 397 -21.55 -6.69 -2.93
C ILE A 397 -21.35 -5.17 -2.92
N GLU A 398 -20.24 -4.70 -2.34
CA GLU A 398 -19.86 -3.28 -2.35
C GLU A 398 -19.73 -2.75 -3.79
N ASN A 399 -19.05 -3.50 -4.66
CA ASN A 399 -18.92 -3.15 -6.07
C ASN A 399 -20.28 -3.07 -6.76
N ALA A 400 -21.14 -4.06 -6.57
CA ALA A 400 -22.48 -4.03 -7.14
C ALA A 400 -23.31 -2.84 -6.64
N LEU A 401 -23.24 -2.52 -5.35
CA LEU A 401 -23.93 -1.36 -4.78
C LEU A 401 -23.42 -0.02 -5.34
N LEU A 402 -22.13 0.10 -5.57
CA LEU A 402 -21.50 1.30 -6.15
C LEU A 402 -21.88 1.56 -7.62
N GLU A 403 -22.39 0.55 -8.34
CA GLU A 403 -22.95 0.73 -9.69
C GLU A 403 -24.34 1.38 -9.68
N HIS A 404 -24.98 1.46 -8.52
CA HIS A 404 -26.29 2.11 -8.40
C HIS A 404 -26.15 3.63 -8.37
N PRO A 405 -26.84 4.40 -9.25
CA PRO A 405 -26.64 5.84 -9.37
C PRO A 405 -26.97 6.64 -8.11
N GLY A 406 -27.79 6.11 -7.23
CA GLY A 406 -28.13 6.69 -5.93
C GLY A 406 -27.14 6.40 -4.80
N VAL A 407 -26.02 5.67 -5.07
CA VAL A 407 -25.02 5.30 -4.08
C VAL A 407 -23.70 6.03 -4.37
N ARG A 408 -23.22 6.81 -3.39
CA ARG A 408 -21.91 7.47 -3.45
C ARG A 408 -20.82 6.60 -2.86
N GLU A 409 -21.07 5.99 -1.69
CA GLU A 409 -20.15 5.06 -1.04
C GLU A 409 -20.92 3.88 -0.45
N ALA A 410 -20.28 2.72 -0.43
CA ALA A 410 -20.83 1.52 0.16
C ALA A 410 -19.78 0.77 0.99
N ALA A 411 -20.22 0.20 2.11
CA ALA A 411 -19.48 -0.81 2.85
C ALA A 411 -20.44 -1.93 3.25
N VAL A 412 -19.94 -3.16 3.31
CA VAL A 412 -20.76 -4.33 3.64
C VAL A 412 -20.11 -5.11 4.78
N THR A 413 -20.95 -5.51 5.75
CA THR A 413 -20.53 -6.31 6.92
C THR A 413 -21.49 -7.46 7.17
N GLY A 414 -21.04 -8.48 7.89
CA GLY A 414 -21.89 -9.50 8.50
C GLY A 414 -22.35 -9.07 9.89
N GLU A 415 -23.61 -9.32 10.23
CA GLU A 415 -24.11 -9.26 11.60
C GLU A 415 -24.68 -10.64 11.99
N PRO A 416 -24.57 -11.05 13.28
CA PRO A 416 -25.14 -12.31 13.72
C PRO A 416 -26.62 -12.45 13.36
N ASP A 417 -27.01 -13.61 12.87
CA ASP A 417 -28.37 -13.96 12.50
C ASP A 417 -28.68 -15.41 12.91
N ALA A 418 -29.84 -15.62 13.50
CA ALA A 418 -30.20 -16.92 14.07
C ALA A 418 -30.39 -18.03 13.02
N ASP A 419 -30.86 -17.68 11.82
CA ASP A 419 -31.14 -18.65 10.75
C ASP A 419 -29.98 -18.79 9.77
N LEU A 420 -29.29 -17.68 9.47
CA LEU A 420 -28.27 -17.63 8.44
C LEU A 420 -26.84 -17.75 8.99
N GLY A 421 -26.66 -17.72 10.32
CA GLY A 421 -25.36 -17.52 10.97
C GLY A 421 -24.97 -16.05 10.96
N GLU A 422 -24.82 -15.46 9.77
CA GLU A 422 -24.68 -14.00 9.60
C GLU A 422 -25.63 -13.49 8.53
N ARG A 423 -26.18 -12.29 8.74
CA ARG A 423 -26.94 -11.54 7.74
C ARG A 423 -26.07 -10.45 7.11
N ILE A 424 -26.26 -10.20 5.84
CA ILE A 424 -25.55 -9.17 5.09
C ILE A 424 -26.16 -7.81 5.39
N VAL A 425 -25.33 -6.86 5.86
CA VAL A 425 -25.71 -5.48 6.14
C VAL A 425 -24.93 -4.55 5.21
N ALA A 426 -25.65 -3.73 4.44
CA ALA A 426 -25.07 -2.68 3.61
C ALA A 426 -25.12 -1.32 4.34
N TRP A 427 -24.00 -0.64 4.38
CA TRP A 427 -23.81 0.71 4.91
C TRP A 427 -23.62 1.65 3.73
N ILE A 428 -24.58 2.54 3.51
CA ILE A 428 -24.69 3.34 2.29
C ILE A 428 -24.51 4.82 2.61
N VAL A 429 -23.67 5.47 1.84
CA VAL A 429 -23.65 6.93 1.73
C VAL A 429 -24.37 7.28 0.43
N PRO A 430 -25.56 7.88 0.48
CA PRO A 430 -26.34 8.19 -0.72
C PRO A 430 -25.66 9.29 -1.54
N ALA A 431 -25.85 9.24 -2.86
CA ALA A 431 -25.40 10.30 -3.77
C ALA A 431 -26.15 11.61 -3.50
N ASP A 432 -27.48 11.51 -3.26
CA ASP A 432 -28.32 12.60 -2.78
C ASP A 432 -28.87 12.26 -1.39
N PRO A 433 -28.43 12.95 -0.33
CA PRO A 433 -28.95 12.72 1.03
C PRO A 433 -30.46 13.00 1.18
N GLN A 434 -31.06 13.81 0.30
CA GLN A 434 -32.49 14.14 0.33
C GLN A 434 -33.36 13.08 -0.35
N SER A 435 -32.75 12.21 -1.17
CA SER A 435 -33.45 11.18 -1.93
C SER A 435 -32.64 9.88 -1.95
N PRO A 436 -32.43 9.24 -0.79
CA PRO A 436 -31.67 7.99 -0.73
C PRO A 436 -32.46 6.87 -1.43
N PRO A 437 -31.79 5.96 -2.16
CA PRO A 437 -32.44 4.78 -2.71
C PRO A 437 -32.99 3.90 -1.58
N SER A 438 -34.14 3.26 -1.81
CA SER A 438 -34.72 2.40 -0.77
C SER A 438 -33.92 1.12 -0.55
N ALA A 439 -34.06 0.52 0.65
CA ALA A 439 -33.40 -0.75 0.95
C ALA A 439 -33.81 -1.89 -0.02
N GLN A 440 -35.07 -1.90 -0.44
CA GLN A 440 -35.58 -2.89 -1.39
C GLN A 440 -34.94 -2.69 -2.79
N GLU A 441 -34.86 -1.44 -3.25
CA GLU A 441 -34.24 -1.10 -4.54
C GLU A 441 -32.77 -1.55 -4.59
N LEU A 442 -32.01 -1.29 -3.51
CA LEU A 442 -30.62 -1.73 -3.43
C LEU A 442 -30.47 -3.26 -3.36
N ALA A 443 -31.37 -3.93 -2.63
CA ALA A 443 -31.38 -5.39 -2.57
C ALA A 443 -31.71 -6.03 -3.93
N ASP A 444 -32.67 -5.46 -4.66
CA ASP A 444 -33.05 -5.92 -5.99
C ASP A 444 -31.95 -5.62 -7.02
N HIS A 445 -31.28 -4.46 -6.90
CA HIS A 445 -30.15 -4.10 -7.73
C HIS A 445 -28.99 -5.11 -7.59
N VAL A 446 -28.65 -5.51 -6.35
CA VAL A 446 -27.64 -6.53 -6.10
C VAL A 446 -28.08 -7.90 -6.61
N ALA A 447 -29.35 -8.30 -6.37
CA ALA A 447 -29.88 -9.58 -6.80
C ALA A 447 -29.95 -9.72 -8.32
N GLY A 448 -30.07 -8.61 -9.06
CA GLY A 448 -30.03 -8.58 -10.52
C GLY A 448 -28.61 -8.73 -11.11
N ARG A 449 -27.56 -8.59 -10.30
CA ARG A 449 -26.14 -8.63 -10.71
C ARG A 449 -25.37 -9.78 -10.13
N LEU A 450 -25.75 -10.19 -8.92
CA LEU A 450 -25.10 -11.26 -8.18
C LEU A 450 -26.12 -12.35 -7.82
N ALA A 451 -25.61 -13.49 -7.35
CA ALA A 451 -26.48 -14.57 -6.90
C ALA A 451 -27.41 -14.08 -5.76
N PRO A 452 -28.69 -14.49 -5.72
CA PRO A 452 -29.69 -13.95 -4.80
C PRO A 452 -29.35 -14.05 -3.30
N HIS A 453 -28.51 -14.99 -2.90
CA HIS A 453 -28.06 -15.14 -1.52
C HIS A 453 -27.10 -14.03 -1.08
N LYS A 454 -26.53 -13.26 -2.02
CA LYS A 454 -25.60 -12.12 -1.76
C LYS A 454 -26.31 -10.79 -1.53
N ARG A 455 -27.66 -10.74 -1.67
CA ARG A 455 -28.41 -9.51 -1.45
C ARG A 455 -28.35 -9.05 0.00
N PRO A 456 -28.19 -7.74 0.27
CA PRO A 456 -28.28 -7.18 1.61
C PRO A 456 -29.65 -7.47 2.25
N ARG A 457 -29.66 -7.86 3.53
CA ARG A 457 -30.87 -8.04 4.33
C ARG A 457 -31.22 -6.80 5.11
N VAL A 458 -30.22 -5.97 5.39
CA VAL A 458 -30.36 -4.71 6.09
C VAL A 458 -29.58 -3.64 5.33
N VAL A 459 -30.15 -2.44 5.22
CA VAL A 459 -29.48 -1.26 4.68
C VAL A 459 -29.50 -0.17 5.73
N ARG A 460 -28.35 0.44 5.98
CA ARG A 460 -28.18 1.58 6.89
C ARG A 460 -27.53 2.73 6.14
N TYR A 461 -28.02 3.94 6.39
CA TYR A 461 -27.53 5.14 5.72
C TYR A 461 -26.63 5.94 6.66
N LEU A 462 -25.57 6.49 6.11
CA LEU A 462 -24.59 7.31 6.81
C LEU A 462 -24.26 8.55 5.98
N ASP A 463 -23.81 9.61 6.66
CA ASP A 463 -23.30 10.82 5.98
C ASP A 463 -21.91 10.59 5.38
N ALA A 464 -21.08 9.74 6.02
CA ALA A 464 -19.76 9.36 5.58
C ALA A 464 -19.36 8.00 6.19
N LEU A 465 -18.52 7.23 5.48
CA LEU A 465 -17.92 6.01 6.01
C LEU A 465 -16.67 6.34 6.86
N PRO A 466 -16.48 5.67 8.02
CA PRO A 466 -15.29 5.86 8.83
C PRO A 466 -14.05 5.36 8.11
N ARG A 467 -12.98 6.17 8.09
CA ARG A 467 -11.72 5.85 7.38
C ARG A 467 -10.51 6.08 8.28
N ASN A 468 -9.47 5.30 8.06
CA ASN A 468 -8.15 5.56 8.65
C ASN A 468 -7.39 6.61 7.81
N ASP A 469 -6.18 6.99 8.27
CA ASP A 469 -5.30 7.97 7.60
C ASP A 469 -4.89 7.58 6.17
N MET A 470 -4.99 6.29 5.82
CA MET A 470 -4.75 5.78 4.47
C MET A 470 -6.00 5.83 3.58
N GLY A 471 -7.12 6.35 4.09
CA GLY A 471 -8.39 6.35 3.38
C GLY A 471 -9.11 5.00 3.35
N LYS A 472 -8.61 3.97 4.06
CA LYS A 472 -9.27 2.66 4.15
C LYS A 472 -10.45 2.70 5.08
N ILE A 473 -11.59 2.16 4.65
CA ILE A 473 -12.81 2.04 5.46
C ILE A 473 -12.55 1.17 6.69
N MET A 474 -12.89 1.70 7.87
CA MET A 474 -12.78 0.99 9.15
C MET A 474 -14.09 0.27 9.46
N LYS A 475 -14.33 -0.89 8.86
CA LYS A 475 -15.59 -1.65 9.00
C LYS A 475 -15.94 -2.00 10.45
N ARG A 476 -14.95 -2.14 11.34
CA ARG A 476 -15.19 -2.37 12.78
C ARG A 476 -15.83 -1.19 13.52
N ALA A 477 -15.71 0.01 12.97
CA ALA A 477 -16.38 1.20 13.50
C ALA A 477 -17.82 1.35 12.99
N LEU A 478 -18.26 0.45 12.09
CA LEU A 478 -19.64 0.38 11.60
C LEU A 478 -20.46 -0.48 12.58
N GLY A 479 -21.53 0.08 13.12
CA GLY A 479 -22.41 -0.64 14.04
C GLY A 479 -21.97 -0.67 15.52
N ALA A 480 -20.93 0.13 15.88
CA ALA A 480 -20.52 0.35 17.27
C ALA A 480 -21.40 1.39 17.97
#